data_1cb0186c536dfd3aef003189e5a96323
#
_entry.id   1cb0186c536dfd3aef003189e5a96323
#
_cell.length_a   1.000
_cell.length_b   1.000
_cell.length_c   1.000
_cell.angle_alpha   90.00
_cell.angle_beta   90.00
_cell.angle_gamma   90.00
#
_symmetry.space_group_name_H-M   'P 1'
#
loop_
_entity.id
_entity.type
_entity.pdbx_description
1 polymer ?
#
loop_
_entity_poly.entity_id
_entity_poly.type
_entity_poly.pdbx_seq_one_letter_code
_entity_poly.pdbx_strand_id
1 'polypeptide(L)'
;RLRSRGLGDVYKRQKGDNGEEMLIERTTDERPFFFISGMGVTLPAFEEKVVDLAEGEEFDFELDPEQAYGLHYDERVIDLDKQIFTINGQFDAQHVQVGAIIPLQNEDGNRFNAVVKNITDEKVTCDLNHPLAGLKLNFCGQVLESREATAEEIAKMAQIISGEAGGCGGGCDNCGGDCKDGNCEGGCDCNK
;
A
#
# COMPACT_ATOMS: atom_id res chain seq x y z
N ARG A 1 21.68 -8.77 10.52
CA ARG A 1 21.27 -9.86 9.63
C ARG A 1 19.83 -9.62 9.21
N LEU A 2 19.58 -9.67 7.91
CA LEU A 2 18.23 -9.56 7.36
C LEU A 2 17.46 -10.85 7.65
N ARG A 3 16.28 -10.72 8.24
CA ARG A 3 15.40 -11.85 8.54
C ARG A 3 14.16 -11.81 7.67
N SER A 4 13.82 -12.94 7.07
CA SER A 4 12.53 -13.18 6.43
C SER A 4 11.49 -13.53 7.48
N ARG A 5 10.36 -12.85 7.44
CA ARG A 5 9.25 -13.02 8.36
C ARG A 5 7.97 -13.27 7.61
N GLY A 6 7.30 -14.37 7.96
CA GLY A 6 5.94 -14.66 7.56
C GLY A 6 5.00 -14.43 8.72
N LEU A 7 4.00 -13.59 8.55
CA LEU A 7 2.99 -13.29 9.56
C LEU A 7 1.63 -13.78 9.06
N GLY A 8 0.96 -14.58 9.88
CA GLY A 8 -0.40 -15.04 9.62
C GLY A 8 -1.40 -14.32 10.51
N ASP A 9 -2.67 -14.36 10.08
CA ASP A 9 -3.79 -13.74 10.78
C ASP A 9 -3.52 -12.31 11.29
N VAL A 10 -2.77 -11.53 10.48
CA VAL A 10 -2.50 -10.14 10.83
C VAL A 10 -3.75 -9.32 10.61
N TYR A 11 -4.22 -8.71 11.68
CA TYR A 11 -5.31 -7.76 11.68
C TYR A 11 -4.75 -6.37 11.90
N LYS A 12 -5.14 -5.45 11.05
CA LYS A 12 -4.88 -4.03 11.20
C LYS A 12 -6.20 -3.35 11.49
N ARG A 13 -6.36 -2.83 12.68
CA ARG A 13 -7.58 -2.17 13.14
C ARG A 13 -7.33 -0.71 13.40
N GLN A 14 -8.31 0.11 13.05
CA GLN A 14 -8.36 1.51 13.46
C GLN A 14 -9.11 1.59 14.78
N LYS A 15 -8.55 2.29 15.76
CA LYS A 15 -9.22 2.61 17.01
C LYS A 15 -9.80 4.02 16.92
N GLY A 16 -11.12 4.11 16.95
CA GLY A 16 -11.83 5.39 17.03
C GLY A 16 -11.79 5.99 18.43
N ASP A 17 -12.02 7.29 18.54
CA ASP A 17 -12.07 8.01 19.82
C ASP A 17 -13.13 7.47 20.78
N ASN A 18 -14.14 6.79 20.27
CA ASN A 18 -15.21 6.15 21.03
C ASN A 18 -14.88 4.73 21.49
N GLY A 19 -13.65 4.24 21.23
CA GLY A 19 -13.24 2.87 21.53
C GLY A 19 -13.76 1.83 20.54
N GLU A 20 -14.37 2.26 19.44
CA GLU A 20 -14.79 1.37 18.36
C GLU A 20 -13.55 0.99 17.54
N GLU A 21 -13.42 -0.32 17.26
CA GLU A 21 -12.37 -0.86 16.41
C GLU A 21 -12.94 -1.16 15.03
N MET A 22 -12.40 -0.53 14.01
CA MET A 22 -12.73 -0.83 12.62
C MET A 22 -11.62 -1.64 11.98
N LEU A 23 -11.96 -2.81 11.44
CA LEU A 23 -11.01 -3.62 10.68
C LEU A 23 -10.69 -2.94 9.36
N ILE A 24 -9.40 -2.62 9.14
CA ILE A 24 -8.93 -2.01 7.90
C ILE A 24 -8.42 -3.08 6.94
N GLU A 25 -7.60 -3.99 7.45
CA GLU A 25 -6.93 -4.99 6.65
C GLU A 25 -6.77 -6.28 7.44
N ARG A 26 -6.90 -7.40 6.75
CA ARG A 26 -6.68 -8.73 7.32
C ARG A 26 -5.89 -9.57 6.33
N THR A 27 -4.85 -10.23 6.81
CA THR A 27 -4.22 -11.32 6.09
C THR A 27 -4.87 -12.65 6.49
N THR A 28 -4.76 -13.67 5.65
CA THR A 28 -5.25 -15.02 5.94
C THR A 28 -4.07 -15.99 5.91
N ASP A 29 -4.23 -17.15 6.52
CA ASP A 29 -3.21 -18.22 6.50
C ASP A 29 -2.85 -18.66 5.07
N GLU A 30 -3.78 -18.52 4.13
CA GLU A 30 -3.54 -18.81 2.70
C GLU A 30 -2.68 -17.74 2.02
N ARG A 31 -2.66 -16.52 2.57
CA ARG A 31 -1.88 -15.36 2.08
C ARG A 31 -1.25 -14.63 3.26
N PRO A 32 -0.24 -15.23 3.88
CA PRO A 32 0.48 -14.59 4.97
C PRO A 32 1.23 -13.35 4.47
N PHE A 33 1.42 -12.39 5.37
CA PHE A 33 2.20 -11.21 5.08
C PHE A 33 3.69 -11.52 5.23
N PHE A 34 4.44 -11.47 4.15
CA PHE A 34 5.88 -11.68 4.14
C PHE A 34 6.63 -10.36 3.99
N PHE A 35 7.63 -10.17 4.82
CA PHE A 35 8.57 -9.06 4.67
C PHE A 35 9.98 -9.47 5.10
N ILE A 36 10.96 -8.69 4.68
CA ILE A 36 12.36 -8.86 5.10
C ILE A 36 12.72 -7.67 5.96
N SER A 37 13.11 -7.93 7.21
CA SER A 37 13.48 -6.89 8.16
C SER A 37 14.68 -6.10 7.66
N GLY A 38 14.68 -4.78 7.86
CA GLY A 38 15.75 -3.88 7.43
C GLY A 38 15.68 -3.42 5.99
N MET A 39 14.66 -3.80 5.21
CA MET A 39 14.48 -3.34 3.83
C MET A 39 13.49 -2.18 3.67
N GLY A 40 12.89 -1.70 4.76
CA GLY A 40 11.97 -0.54 4.73
C GLY A 40 10.65 -0.80 4.03
N VAL A 41 10.22 -2.05 3.95
CA VAL A 41 8.95 -2.44 3.32
C VAL A 41 7.77 -2.19 4.25
N THR A 42 8.01 -2.21 5.55
CA THR A 42 7.00 -2.05 6.60
C THR A 42 7.25 -0.79 7.41
N LEU A 43 6.30 -0.45 8.28
CA LEU A 43 6.49 0.65 9.24
C LEU A 43 7.64 0.30 10.18
N PRO A 44 8.64 1.19 10.39
CA PRO A 44 9.79 0.91 11.25
C PRO A 44 9.39 0.48 12.66
N ALA A 45 8.42 1.17 13.25
CA ALA A 45 7.94 0.85 14.60
C ALA A 45 7.19 -0.50 14.69
N PHE A 46 6.55 -0.92 13.60
CA PHE A 46 5.98 -2.27 13.49
C PHE A 46 7.09 -3.32 13.43
N GLU A 47 8.10 -3.07 12.59
CA GLU A 47 9.22 -3.97 12.42
C GLU A 47 10.00 -4.18 13.72
N GLU A 48 10.30 -3.10 14.46
CA GLU A 48 10.98 -3.18 15.76
C GLU A 48 10.25 -4.07 16.77
N LYS A 49 8.91 -4.03 16.76
CA LYS A 49 8.08 -4.82 17.70
C LYS A 49 8.01 -6.30 17.34
N VAL A 50 8.12 -6.64 16.06
CA VAL A 50 7.99 -8.04 15.60
C VAL A 50 9.34 -8.70 15.31
N VAL A 51 10.44 -7.94 15.21
CA VAL A 51 11.76 -8.47 14.83
C VAL A 51 12.34 -9.47 15.83
N ASP A 52 12.02 -9.32 17.11
CA ASP A 52 12.53 -10.18 18.19
C ASP A 52 11.61 -11.34 18.56
N LEU A 53 10.40 -11.38 17.98
CA LEU A 53 9.44 -12.42 18.27
C LEU A 53 9.88 -13.77 17.67
N ALA A 54 9.59 -14.85 18.40
CA ALA A 54 9.84 -16.21 17.94
C ALA A 54 8.74 -16.71 17.02
N GLU A 55 9.04 -17.76 16.27
CA GLU A 55 8.03 -18.47 15.47
C GLU A 55 6.96 -19.07 16.38
N GLY A 56 5.70 -18.88 16.00
CA GLY A 56 4.53 -19.27 16.80
C GLY A 56 4.09 -18.24 17.85
N GLU A 57 4.84 -17.17 18.05
CA GLU A 57 4.52 -16.12 19.02
C GLU A 57 3.45 -15.17 18.45
N GLU A 58 2.45 -14.86 19.29
CA GLU A 58 1.39 -13.91 18.97
C GLU A 58 1.81 -12.51 19.39
N PHE A 59 1.34 -11.52 18.66
CA PHE A 59 1.54 -10.12 18.98
C PHE A 59 0.23 -9.34 18.94
N ASP A 60 0.13 -8.38 19.85
CA ASP A 60 -0.94 -7.39 19.89
C ASP A 60 -0.37 -6.09 20.44
N PHE A 61 -0.32 -5.07 19.59
CA PHE A 61 0.20 -3.76 20.00
C PHE A 61 -0.42 -2.61 19.20
N GLU A 62 -0.42 -1.44 19.82
CA GLU A 62 -0.87 -0.20 19.19
C GLU A 62 0.33 0.63 18.71
N LEU A 63 0.16 1.30 17.58
CA LEU A 63 1.05 2.34 17.08
C LEU A 63 0.31 3.68 17.07
N ASP A 64 0.96 4.68 17.64
CA ASP A 64 0.48 6.05 17.53
C ASP A 64 0.64 6.58 16.09
N PRO A 65 -0.12 7.60 15.69
CA PRO A 65 -0.06 8.14 14.33
C PRO A 65 1.35 8.49 13.87
N GLU A 66 2.18 9.05 14.74
CA GLU A 66 3.56 9.43 14.43
C GLU A 66 4.46 8.23 14.11
N GLN A 67 4.16 7.08 14.70
CA GLN A 67 4.89 5.81 14.49
C GLN A 67 4.33 5.01 13.31
N ALA A 68 3.15 5.37 12.84
CA ALA A 68 2.43 4.72 11.74
C ALA A 68 2.51 5.56 10.45
N TYR A 69 1.42 6.15 10.05
CA TYR A 69 1.32 6.91 8.79
C TYR A 69 1.42 8.43 8.96
N GLY A 70 1.87 8.88 10.12
CA GLY A 70 2.05 10.29 10.44
C GLY A 70 0.76 10.98 10.90
N LEU A 71 0.92 12.23 11.29
CA LEU A 71 -0.21 13.08 11.69
C LEU A 71 -1.01 13.50 10.47
N HIS A 72 -2.30 13.76 10.68
CA HIS A 72 -3.13 14.43 9.70
C HIS A 72 -2.86 15.94 9.72
N TYR A 73 -2.60 16.53 8.56
CA TYR A 73 -2.34 17.95 8.40
C TYR A 73 -3.47 18.58 7.58
N ASP A 74 -4.17 19.55 8.17
CA ASP A 74 -5.25 20.28 7.50
C ASP A 74 -4.74 21.09 6.29
N GLU A 75 -3.47 21.47 6.30
CA GLU A 75 -2.80 22.17 5.20
C GLU A 75 -2.68 21.31 3.93
N ARG A 76 -2.80 19.99 4.08
CA ARG A 76 -2.82 19.03 2.96
C ARG A 76 -4.23 18.75 2.43
N VAL A 77 -5.23 19.39 3.01
CA VAL A 77 -6.60 19.37 2.47
C VAL A 77 -6.74 20.59 1.58
N ILE A 78 -6.83 20.35 0.27
CA ILE A 78 -6.83 21.41 -0.75
C ILE A 78 -8.12 21.40 -1.54
N ASP A 79 -8.54 22.57 -1.97
CA ASP A 79 -9.65 22.76 -2.89
C ASP A 79 -9.13 22.88 -4.32
N LEU A 80 -9.49 21.93 -5.16
CA LEU A 80 -9.15 21.92 -6.58
C LEU A 80 -10.36 22.34 -7.41
N ASP A 81 -10.10 23.01 -8.54
CA ASP A 81 -11.14 23.38 -9.48
C ASP A 81 -11.79 22.12 -10.08
N LYS A 82 -13.10 22.07 -10.10
CA LYS A 82 -13.88 20.95 -10.65
C LYS A 82 -13.57 20.68 -12.13
N GLN A 83 -13.09 21.69 -12.84
CA GLN A 83 -12.71 21.55 -14.26
C GLN A 83 -11.56 20.56 -14.45
N ILE A 84 -10.67 20.41 -13.46
CA ILE A 84 -9.55 19.44 -13.50
C ILE A 84 -10.07 18.01 -13.63
N PHE A 85 -11.25 17.75 -13.09
CA PHE A 85 -11.92 16.45 -13.08
C PHE A 85 -12.97 16.31 -14.18
N THR A 86 -12.83 17.09 -15.25
CA THR A 86 -13.77 17.12 -16.36
C THR A 86 -13.13 16.48 -17.58
N ILE A 87 -13.78 15.46 -18.11
CA ILE A 87 -13.37 14.76 -19.34
C ILE A 87 -14.38 15.12 -20.44
N ASN A 88 -13.92 15.64 -21.57
CA ASN A 88 -14.76 16.06 -22.71
C ASN A 88 -15.89 17.06 -22.32
N GLY A 89 -15.63 17.93 -21.35
CA GLY A 89 -16.61 18.93 -20.89
C GLY A 89 -17.65 18.39 -19.92
N GLN A 90 -17.55 17.14 -19.50
CA GLN A 90 -18.39 16.52 -18.48
C GLN A 90 -17.59 16.16 -17.23
N PHE A 91 -18.12 16.50 -16.06
CA PHE A 91 -17.53 16.10 -14.78
C PHE A 91 -17.58 14.57 -14.64
N ASP A 92 -16.46 13.96 -14.29
CA ASP A 92 -16.33 12.52 -14.10
C ASP A 92 -16.92 12.07 -12.74
N ALA A 93 -18.24 12.12 -12.63
CA ALA A 93 -18.95 11.71 -11.43
C ALA A 93 -18.84 10.21 -11.14
N GLN A 94 -18.35 9.41 -12.08
CA GLN A 94 -18.20 7.97 -11.89
C GLN A 94 -16.95 7.66 -11.05
N HIS A 95 -15.86 8.37 -11.27
CA HIS A 95 -14.59 8.15 -10.57
C HIS A 95 -14.36 9.15 -9.44
N VAL A 96 -14.94 10.36 -9.53
CA VAL A 96 -14.80 11.42 -8.53
C VAL A 96 -16.03 11.46 -7.63
N GLN A 97 -16.02 10.70 -6.57
CA GLN A 97 -17.08 10.63 -5.56
C GLN A 97 -16.51 10.92 -4.17
N VAL A 98 -17.33 11.39 -3.26
CA VAL A 98 -16.93 11.59 -1.87
C VAL A 98 -16.47 10.26 -1.27
N GLY A 99 -15.26 10.22 -0.72
CA GLY A 99 -14.59 9.02 -0.22
C GLY A 99 -13.78 8.24 -1.27
N ALA A 100 -13.85 8.58 -2.55
CA ALA A 100 -13.02 7.94 -3.57
C ALA A 100 -11.55 8.37 -3.46
N ILE A 101 -10.66 7.45 -3.78
CA ILE A 101 -9.22 7.71 -3.90
C ILE A 101 -8.94 7.97 -5.37
N ILE A 102 -8.44 9.15 -5.68
CA ILE A 102 -8.13 9.58 -7.04
C ILE A 102 -6.63 9.84 -7.20
N PRO A 103 -6.02 9.38 -8.30
CA PRO A 103 -4.64 9.72 -8.60
C PRO A 103 -4.57 11.16 -9.14
N LEU A 104 -3.75 11.97 -8.51
CA LEU A 104 -3.42 13.32 -8.95
C LEU A 104 -1.96 13.40 -9.40
N GLN A 105 -1.64 14.39 -10.20
CA GLN A 105 -0.29 14.68 -10.63
C GLN A 105 -0.03 16.18 -10.49
N ASN A 106 1.11 16.56 -9.90
CA ASN A 106 1.52 17.95 -9.82
C ASN A 106 2.21 18.40 -11.12
N GLU A 107 2.55 19.68 -11.19
CA GLU A 107 3.23 20.28 -12.35
C GLU A 107 4.61 19.69 -12.60
N ASP A 108 5.27 19.15 -11.56
CA ASP A 108 6.57 18.48 -11.65
C ASP A 108 6.45 17.02 -12.16
N GLY A 109 5.25 16.52 -12.40
CA GLY A 109 5.00 15.17 -12.87
C GLY A 109 4.91 14.11 -11.77
N ASN A 110 5.03 14.49 -10.50
CA ASN A 110 4.90 13.55 -9.37
C ASN A 110 3.44 13.13 -9.21
N ARG A 111 3.24 11.83 -9.08
CA ARG A 111 1.91 11.24 -8.87
C ARG A 111 1.69 10.96 -7.39
N PHE A 112 0.50 11.26 -6.91
CA PHE A 112 0.07 10.99 -5.55
C PHE A 112 -1.42 10.69 -5.53
N ASN A 113 -1.86 9.99 -4.50
CA ASN A 113 -3.27 9.66 -4.31
C ASN A 113 -3.90 10.69 -3.37
N ALA A 114 -5.12 11.11 -3.68
CA ALA A 114 -5.91 11.99 -2.85
C ALA A 114 -7.27 11.37 -2.55
N VAL A 115 -7.78 11.61 -1.37
CA VAL A 115 -9.14 11.20 -0.97
C VAL A 115 -10.08 12.37 -1.17
N VAL A 116 -11.15 12.16 -1.92
CA VAL A 116 -12.19 13.19 -2.11
C VAL A 116 -13.00 13.33 -0.83
N LYS A 117 -12.95 14.50 -0.18
CA LYS A 117 -13.72 14.79 1.04
C LYS A 117 -15.06 15.44 0.76
N ASN A 118 -15.10 16.36 -0.19
CA ASN A 118 -16.32 17.10 -0.54
C ASN A 118 -16.32 17.52 -2.01
N ILE A 119 -17.49 17.64 -2.58
CA ILE A 119 -17.70 18.10 -3.97
C ILE A 119 -18.75 19.21 -3.94
N THR A 120 -18.36 20.38 -4.41
CA THR A 120 -19.25 21.53 -4.61
C THR A 120 -19.51 21.75 -6.10
N ASP A 121 -20.25 22.81 -6.43
CA ASP A 121 -20.54 23.14 -7.84
C ASP A 121 -19.29 23.59 -8.60
N GLU A 122 -18.32 24.22 -7.92
CA GLU A 122 -17.13 24.79 -8.53
C GLU A 122 -15.83 24.06 -8.15
N LYS A 123 -15.81 23.40 -6.98
CA LYS A 123 -14.59 22.84 -6.38
C LYS A 123 -14.78 21.41 -5.90
N VAL A 124 -13.66 20.69 -5.87
CA VAL A 124 -13.52 19.37 -5.25
C VAL A 124 -12.48 19.50 -4.14
N THR A 125 -12.88 19.26 -2.91
CA THR A 125 -11.97 19.23 -1.76
C THR A 125 -11.29 17.88 -1.69
N CYS A 126 -9.98 17.88 -1.84
CA CYS A 126 -9.13 16.69 -1.85
C CYS A 126 -8.19 16.68 -0.66
N ASP A 127 -8.14 15.57 0.04
CA ASP A 127 -7.22 15.31 1.14
C ASP A 127 -5.99 14.54 0.62
N LEU A 128 -4.83 15.16 0.70
CA LEU A 128 -3.55 14.59 0.27
C LEU A 128 -2.84 13.83 1.39
N ASN A 129 -3.42 13.78 2.58
CA ASN A 129 -2.89 12.97 3.66
C ASN A 129 -3.06 11.48 3.33
N HIS A 130 -2.21 10.66 3.93
CA HIS A 130 -2.43 9.22 3.86
C HIS A 130 -3.81 8.88 4.46
N PRO A 131 -4.61 7.97 3.88
CA PRO A 131 -5.94 7.62 4.38
C PRO A 131 -5.99 7.21 5.85
N LEU A 132 -4.87 6.73 6.38
CA LEU A 132 -4.72 6.32 7.78
C LEU A 132 -3.87 7.30 8.62
N ALA A 133 -3.57 8.49 8.10
CA ALA A 133 -2.87 9.52 8.87
C ALA A 133 -3.75 10.03 10.01
N GLY A 134 -3.12 10.33 11.14
CA GLY A 134 -3.80 10.79 12.35
C GLY A 134 -4.55 9.70 13.13
N LEU A 135 -4.51 8.45 12.67
CA LEU A 135 -5.23 7.35 13.31
C LEU A 135 -4.28 6.48 14.13
N LYS A 136 -4.73 6.09 15.32
CA LYS A 136 -4.10 5.02 16.10
C LYS A 136 -4.45 3.68 15.46
N LEU A 137 -3.43 2.86 15.25
CA LEU A 137 -3.57 1.56 14.61
C LEU A 137 -3.20 0.47 15.60
N ASN A 138 -4.06 -0.51 15.74
CA ASN A 138 -3.79 -1.74 16.47
C ASN A 138 -3.42 -2.83 15.46
N PHE A 139 -2.32 -3.51 15.75
CA PHE A 139 -1.83 -4.64 14.98
C PHE A 139 -1.82 -5.86 15.86
N CYS A 140 -2.51 -6.91 15.45
CA CYS A 140 -2.46 -8.20 16.08
C CYS A 140 -2.26 -9.30 15.05
N GLY A 141 -1.60 -10.37 15.44
CA GLY A 141 -1.30 -11.48 14.54
C GLY A 141 -0.36 -12.49 15.18
N GLN A 142 0.10 -13.44 14.37
CA GLN A 142 1.03 -14.48 14.80
C GLN A 142 2.21 -14.57 13.83
N VAL A 143 3.41 -14.82 14.38
CA VAL A 143 4.60 -15.09 13.58
C VAL A 143 4.56 -16.55 13.12
N LEU A 144 4.35 -16.77 11.81
CA LEU A 144 4.32 -18.11 11.23
C LEU A 144 5.72 -18.61 10.88
N GLU A 145 6.59 -17.70 10.43
CA GLU A 145 7.94 -18.03 9.99
C GLU A 145 8.93 -16.95 10.41
N SER A 146 10.06 -17.38 10.95
CA SER A 146 11.14 -16.50 11.38
C SER A 146 12.49 -17.12 11.07
N ARG A 147 13.09 -16.80 9.93
CA ARG A 147 14.39 -17.34 9.51
C ARG A 147 15.31 -16.26 8.92
N GLU A 148 16.54 -16.60 8.67
CA GLU A 148 17.43 -15.73 7.91
C GLU A 148 16.95 -15.64 6.45
N ALA A 149 16.92 -14.42 5.89
CA ALA A 149 16.53 -14.21 4.51
C ALA A 149 17.60 -14.77 3.56
N THR A 150 17.16 -15.44 2.51
CA THR A 150 18.07 -15.93 1.47
C THR A 150 18.48 -14.79 0.53
N ALA A 151 19.63 -14.94 -0.14
CA ALA A 151 20.11 -13.95 -1.10
C ALA A 151 19.11 -13.74 -2.26
N GLU A 152 18.37 -14.78 -2.65
CA GLU A 152 17.36 -14.71 -3.70
C GLU A 152 16.13 -13.89 -3.25
N GLU A 153 15.68 -14.07 -2.01
CA GLU A 153 14.57 -13.31 -1.44
C GLU A 153 14.92 -11.84 -1.31
N ILE A 154 16.12 -11.53 -0.85
CA ILE A 154 16.63 -10.17 -0.74
C ILE A 154 16.67 -9.51 -2.12
N ALA A 155 17.19 -10.22 -3.15
CA ALA A 155 17.26 -9.71 -4.50
C ALA A 155 15.86 -9.44 -5.10
N LYS A 156 14.91 -10.38 -4.91
CA LYS A 156 13.52 -10.19 -5.35
C LYS A 156 12.85 -9.00 -4.67
N MET A 157 13.03 -8.87 -3.36
CA MET A 157 12.46 -7.74 -2.62
C MET A 157 13.08 -6.41 -3.06
N ALA A 158 14.39 -6.37 -3.30
CA ALA A 158 15.07 -5.20 -3.82
C ALA A 158 14.53 -4.77 -5.20
N GLN A 159 14.25 -5.74 -6.09
CA GLN A 159 13.63 -5.46 -7.40
C GLN A 159 12.22 -4.89 -7.28
N ILE A 160 11.43 -5.39 -6.30
CA ILE A 160 10.08 -4.87 -6.04
C ILE A 160 10.17 -3.41 -5.53
N ILE A 161 11.10 -3.13 -4.63
CA ILE A 161 11.30 -1.80 -4.04
C ILE A 161 11.83 -0.79 -5.09
N SER A 162 12.77 -1.22 -5.95
CA SER A 162 13.34 -0.36 -7.01
C SER A 162 12.35 -0.06 -8.15
N GLY A 163 11.20 -0.75 -8.19
CA GLY A 163 10.23 -0.60 -9.26
C GLY A 163 10.65 -1.27 -10.58
N GLU A 164 11.77 -1.97 -10.61
CA GLU A 164 12.25 -2.73 -11.77
C GLU A 164 11.49 -4.04 -11.98
N ALA A 165 10.63 -4.43 -11.04
CA ALA A 165 9.71 -5.57 -11.17
C ALA A 165 8.50 -5.29 -12.10
N GLY A 166 8.60 -4.31 -12.98
CA GLY A 166 7.63 -3.99 -14.03
C GLY A 166 7.68 -4.91 -15.25
N GLY A 167 8.20 -6.13 -15.11
CA GLY A 167 8.17 -7.15 -16.15
C GLY A 167 7.22 -8.29 -15.75
N CYS A 168 6.07 -8.37 -16.41
CA CYS A 168 5.20 -9.56 -16.58
C CYS A 168 5.29 -10.63 -15.49
N GLY A 169 4.81 -10.34 -14.30
CA GLY A 169 4.65 -11.34 -13.22
C GLY A 169 3.34 -12.14 -13.33
N GLY A 170 2.87 -12.40 -14.54
CA GLY A 170 1.81 -13.35 -14.83
C GLY A 170 2.44 -14.49 -15.61
N GLY A 171 2.51 -15.69 -15.02
CA GLY A 171 3.01 -16.87 -15.71
C GLY A 171 2.28 -17.09 -17.02
N CYS A 172 2.92 -16.71 -18.11
CA CYS A 172 2.53 -17.11 -19.45
C CYS A 172 3.11 -18.50 -19.70
N ASP A 173 2.46 -19.52 -19.19
CA ASP A 173 2.81 -20.92 -19.48
C ASP A 173 2.64 -21.30 -20.95
N ASN A 174 2.32 -20.35 -21.84
CA ASN A 174 2.06 -20.63 -23.24
C ASN A 174 2.63 -19.58 -24.22
N CYS A 175 3.66 -18.84 -23.86
CA CYS A 175 4.42 -18.04 -24.83
C CYS A 175 5.61 -18.85 -25.35
N GLY A 176 5.39 -19.64 -26.41
CA GLY A 176 6.42 -20.36 -27.12
C GLY A 176 7.30 -19.47 -28.00
N GLY A 177 7.89 -18.43 -27.43
CA GLY A 177 8.82 -17.53 -28.10
C GLY A 177 10.00 -17.23 -27.19
N ASP A 178 11.21 -17.54 -27.67
CA ASP A 178 12.49 -17.22 -27.03
C ASP A 178 12.62 -15.69 -26.87
N CYS A 179 12.32 -15.19 -25.69
CA CYS A 179 12.68 -13.82 -25.30
C CYS A 179 14.15 -13.78 -24.88
N LYS A 180 15.06 -13.75 -25.86
CA LYS A 180 16.44 -13.31 -25.67
C LYS A 180 16.43 -11.79 -25.80
N ASP A 181 17.02 -11.14 -24.79
CA ASP A 181 17.33 -9.69 -24.80
C ASP A 181 16.14 -8.72 -24.59
N GLY A 182 15.35 -8.86 -23.54
CA GLY A 182 14.66 -7.76 -22.85
C GLY A 182 13.71 -6.83 -23.67
N ASN A 183 13.43 -7.15 -24.93
CA ASN A 183 12.61 -6.33 -25.81
C ASN A 183 11.51 -7.18 -26.45
N CYS A 184 10.32 -7.17 -25.88
CA CYS A 184 9.14 -7.79 -26.48
C CYS A 184 8.47 -6.77 -27.44
N GLU A 185 8.94 -6.73 -28.68
CA GLU A 185 8.20 -6.09 -29.77
C GLU A 185 7.11 -7.05 -30.28
N GLY A 186 5.97 -7.03 -29.64
CA GLY A 186 4.82 -7.80 -30.07
C GLY A 186 3.73 -7.72 -29.01
N GLY A 187 2.70 -6.93 -29.23
CA GLY A 187 1.58 -6.77 -28.31
C GLY A 187 0.97 -8.11 -27.93
N CYS A 188 1.09 -8.50 -26.68
CA CYS A 188 0.29 -9.56 -26.10
C CYS A 188 -1.10 -9.00 -25.81
N ASP A 189 -2.06 -9.30 -26.69
CA ASP A 189 -3.47 -9.07 -26.45
C ASP A 189 -3.95 -10.04 -25.35
N CYS A 190 -3.96 -9.60 -24.11
CA CYS A 190 -4.54 -10.31 -22.97
C CYS A 190 -6.05 -10.03 -22.85
N ASN A 191 -6.80 -10.22 -23.95
CA ASN A 191 -8.24 -10.11 -23.94
C ASN A 191 -8.88 -11.40 -24.47
N LYS A 192 -8.94 -12.41 -23.62
CA LYS A 192 -9.94 -13.51 -23.73
C LYS A 192 -10.10 -14.18 -22.39
#